data_e2908926294b5480e2bd61b6b4b0bc62
#
_entry.id   e2908926294b5480e2bd61b6b4b0bc62
#
_cell.length_a   1.000
_cell.length_b   1.000
_cell.length_c   1.000
_cell.angle_alpha   90.00
_cell.angle_beta   90.00
_cell.angle_gamma   90.00
#
_symmetry.space_group_name_H-M   'P 1'
#
loop_
_entity.id
_entity.type
_entity.pdbx_description
1 polymer ?
#
loop_
_entity_poly.entity_id
_entity_poly.type
_entity_poly.pdbx_seq_one_letter_code
_entity_poly.pdbx_strand_id
1 'polypeptide(L)'
;MLIANLRRIGNNLYTVRKAKGLTQAEVAEKAELSDRTYADIERGSVAMRVDSLLKICGALRITPNDILVEDDATPITEQDIVDAVKDCSAFEKETALKLLAVYLESLK
;
A
#
# COMPACT_ATOMS: atom_id res chain seq x y z
N MET A 1 18.24 -10.48 0.74
CA MET A 1 17.59 -10.59 0.60
C MET A 1 16.60 -10.55 0.12
N LEU A 2 16.36 -10.48 -0.14
CA LEU A 2 15.60 -10.53 -0.49
C LEU A 2 14.44 -10.69 -0.82
N ILE A 3 14.02 -11.06 -0.49
CA ILE A 3 12.72 -11.48 -0.97
C ILE A 3 11.73 -10.38 -0.72
N ALA A 4 11.07 -9.93 -1.76
CA ALA A 4 10.10 -8.88 -1.64
C ALA A 4 8.99 -9.32 -0.68
N ASN A 5 8.69 -8.49 0.30
CA ASN A 5 7.59 -8.74 1.21
C ASN A 5 6.28 -8.43 0.47
N LEU A 6 5.53 -9.48 0.13
CA LEU A 6 4.30 -9.32 -0.65
C LEU A 6 3.28 -8.43 0.02
N ARG A 7 3.18 -8.51 1.33
CA ARG A 7 2.27 -7.66 2.09
C ARG A 7 2.64 -6.20 1.99
N ARG A 8 3.93 -5.92 2.06
CA ARG A 8 4.42 -4.55 1.98
C ARG A 8 4.19 -3.98 0.59
N ILE A 9 4.44 -4.79 -0.44
CA ILE A 9 4.15 -4.39 -1.82
C ILE A 9 2.66 -4.08 -1.97
N GLY A 10 1.81 -4.96 -1.46
CA GLY A 10 0.37 -4.75 -1.50
C GLY A 10 -0.07 -3.49 -0.76
N ASN A 11 0.51 -3.23 0.40
CA ASN A 11 0.23 -2.01 1.16
C ASN A 11 0.67 -0.76 0.41
N ASN A 12 1.81 -0.84 -0.27
CA ASN A 12 2.30 0.28 -1.08
C ASN A 12 1.34 0.54 -2.24
N LEU A 13 0.86 -0.52 -2.89
CA LEU A 13 -0.13 -0.38 -3.95
C LEU A 13 -1.42 0.24 -3.44
N TYR A 14 -1.90 -0.21 -2.30
CA TYR A 14 -3.09 0.35 -1.67
C TYR A 14 -2.91 1.85 -1.42
N THR A 15 -1.78 2.23 -0.85
CA THR A 15 -1.50 3.63 -0.53
C THR A 15 -1.49 4.49 -1.79
N VAL A 16 -0.82 4.04 -2.84
CA VAL A 16 -0.75 4.77 -4.10
C VAL A 16 -2.14 4.87 -4.73
N ARG A 17 -2.86 3.75 -4.77
CA ARG A 17 -4.20 3.72 -5.36
C ARG A 17 -5.14 4.68 -4.66
N LYS A 18 -5.14 4.67 -3.33
CA LYS A 18 -6.01 5.55 -2.55
C LYS A 18 -5.62 7.02 -2.75
N ALA A 19 -4.32 7.29 -2.82
CA ALA A 19 -3.85 8.65 -3.05
C ALA A 19 -4.32 9.19 -4.40
N LYS A 20 -4.52 8.31 -5.37
CA LYS A 20 -4.99 8.69 -6.70
C LYS A 20 -6.51 8.64 -6.83
N GLY A 21 -7.21 8.25 -5.78
CA GLY A 21 -8.67 8.22 -5.76
C GLY A 21 -9.27 7.12 -6.62
N LEU A 22 -8.54 6.03 -6.83
CA LEU A 22 -9.00 4.93 -7.67
C LEU A 22 -9.50 3.76 -6.85
N THR A 23 -10.48 3.03 -7.40
CA THR A 23 -10.93 1.79 -6.80
C THR A 23 -10.08 0.63 -7.30
N GLN A 24 -10.15 -0.51 -6.62
CA GLN A 24 -9.46 -1.72 -7.08
C GLN A 24 -9.93 -2.10 -8.49
N ALA A 25 -11.23 -2.01 -8.75
CA ALA A 25 -11.77 -2.35 -10.05
C ALA A 25 -11.22 -1.45 -11.15
N GLU A 26 -11.09 -0.16 -10.86
CA GLU A 26 -10.55 0.80 -11.83
C GLU A 26 -9.09 0.50 -12.17
N VAL A 27 -8.28 0.17 -11.15
CA VAL A 27 -6.88 -0.18 -11.40
C VAL A 27 -6.78 -1.48 -12.17
N ALA A 28 -7.57 -2.48 -11.78
CA ALA A 28 -7.58 -3.77 -12.46
C ALA A 28 -7.92 -3.59 -13.94
N GLU A 29 -8.94 -2.79 -14.24
CA GLU A 29 -9.34 -2.53 -15.62
C GLU A 29 -8.21 -1.87 -16.41
N LYS A 30 -7.59 -0.85 -15.83
CA LYS A 30 -6.48 -0.14 -16.50
C LYS A 30 -5.27 -1.03 -16.69
N ALA A 31 -5.04 -1.96 -15.77
CA ALA A 31 -3.90 -2.88 -15.82
C ALA A 31 -4.24 -4.16 -16.60
N GLU A 32 -5.45 -4.27 -17.13
CA GLU A 32 -5.90 -5.46 -17.87
C GLU A 32 -5.83 -6.72 -17.02
N LEU A 33 -6.18 -6.60 -15.76
CA LEU A 33 -6.25 -7.71 -14.81
C LEU A 33 -7.68 -7.91 -14.35
N SER A 34 -8.00 -9.12 -13.88
CA SER A 34 -9.29 -9.32 -13.24
C SER A 34 -9.30 -8.63 -11.88
N ASP A 35 -10.48 -8.26 -11.43
CA ASP A 35 -10.64 -7.63 -10.12
C ASP A 35 -10.07 -8.49 -9.02
N ARG A 36 -10.31 -9.80 -9.10
CA ARG A 36 -9.81 -10.74 -8.11
C ARG A 36 -8.27 -10.80 -8.11
N THR A 37 -7.67 -10.85 -9.29
CA THR A 37 -6.22 -10.90 -9.40
C THR A 37 -5.58 -9.67 -8.76
N TYR A 38 -6.10 -8.51 -9.09
CA TYR A 38 -5.56 -7.28 -8.51
C TYR A 38 -5.79 -7.24 -6.99
N ALA A 39 -6.99 -7.63 -6.54
CA ALA A 39 -7.29 -7.64 -5.10
C ALA A 39 -6.36 -8.58 -4.34
N ASP A 40 -6.05 -9.75 -4.92
CA ASP A 40 -5.12 -10.69 -4.30
C ASP A 40 -3.71 -10.13 -4.21
N ILE A 41 -3.27 -9.41 -5.25
CA ILE A 41 -1.96 -8.76 -5.25
C ILE A 41 -1.90 -7.69 -4.17
N GLU A 42 -2.93 -6.86 -4.07
CA GLU A 42 -2.97 -5.79 -3.07
C GLU A 42 -3.02 -6.35 -1.65
N ARG A 43 -3.67 -7.50 -1.46
CA ARG A 43 -3.70 -8.18 -0.16
C ARG A 43 -2.37 -8.84 0.20
N GLY A 44 -1.50 -9.04 -0.77
CA GLY A 44 -0.24 -9.74 -0.56
C GLY A 44 -0.40 -11.25 -0.48
N SER A 45 -1.51 -11.79 -1.00
CA SER A 45 -1.74 -13.23 -0.96
C SER A 45 -1.12 -13.99 -2.12
N VAL A 46 -0.69 -13.29 -3.17
CA VAL A 46 -0.02 -13.91 -4.32
C VAL A 46 1.16 -13.07 -4.75
N ALA A 47 2.16 -13.72 -5.34
CA ALA A 47 3.29 -13.03 -5.93
C ALA A 47 2.85 -12.42 -7.25
N MET A 48 3.35 -11.21 -7.51
CA MET A 48 3.05 -10.50 -8.74
C MET A 48 4.04 -10.88 -9.83
N ARG A 49 3.53 -11.18 -11.02
CA ARG A 49 4.40 -11.45 -12.17
C ARG A 49 4.96 -10.13 -12.68
N VAL A 50 6.10 -10.21 -13.38
CA VAL A 50 6.75 -9.02 -13.91
C VAL A 50 5.83 -8.26 -14.87
N ASP A 51 5.13 -8.96 -15.74
CA ASP A 51 4.21 -8.31 -16.68
C ASP A 51 3.05 -7.64 -15.94
N SER A 52 2.54 -8.26 -14.88
CA SER A 52 1.50 -7.65 -14.05
C SER A 52 2.02 -6.41 -13.35
N LEU A 53 3.25 -6.47 -12.83
CA LEU A 53 3.88 -5.32 -12.20
C LEU A 53 3.95 -4.13 -13.16
N LEU A 54 4.41 -4.38 -14.40
CA LEU A 54 4.54 -3.31 -15.37
C LEU A 54 3.17 -2.74 -15.76
N LYS A 55 2.16 -3.59 -15.88
CA LYS A 55 0.81 -3.14 -16.20
C LYS A 55 0.22 -2.30 -15.08
N ILE A 56 0.41 -2.72 -13.84
CA ILE A 56 -0.09 -1.97 -12.68
C ILE A 56 0.62 -0.62 -12.57
N CYS A 57 1.95 -0.62 -12.75
CA CYS A 57 2.71 0.61 -12.71
C CYS A 57 2.26 1.59 -13.80
N GLY A 58 2.00 1.06 -15.00
CA GLY A 58 1.47 1.88 -16.08
C GLY A 58 0.09 2.45 -15.76
N ALA A 59 -0.77 1.63 -15.16
CA ALA A 59 -2.12 2.06 -14.79
C ALA A 59 -2.10 3.15 -13.72
N LEU A 60 -1.19 3.05 -12.78
CA LEU A 60 -1.05 4.01 -11.68
C LEU A 60 -0.11 5.16 -12.00
N ARG A 61 0.60 5.07 -13.12
CA ARG A 61 1.61 6.06 -13.54
C ARG A 61 2.71 6.23 -12.48
N ILE A 62 3.23 5.10 -12.04
CA ILE A 62 4.33 5.04 -11.08
C ILE A 62 5.42 4.15 -11.63
N THR A 63 6.57 4.15 -10.97
CA THR A 63 7.66 3.24 -11.32
C THR A 63 7.64 2.04 -10.38
N PRO A 64 8.24 0.90 -10.79
CA PRO A 64 8.34 -0.23 -9.88
C PRO A 64 9.01 0.10 -8.55
N ASN A 65 9.97 1.04 -8.55
CA ASN A 65 10.63 1.44 -7.32
C ASN A 65 9.64 2.00 -6.29
N ASP A 66 8.57 2.63 -6.74
CA ASP A 66 7.61 3.24 -5.84
C ASP A 66 6.92 2.22 -4.94
N ILE A 67 6.83 0.96 -5.38
CA ILE A 67 6.13 -0.07 -4.63
C ILE A 67 7.03 -1.22 -4.18
N LEU A 68 8.19 -1.43 -4.81
CA LEU A 68 9.06 -2.56 -4.50
C LEU A 68 10.14 -2.24 -3.46
N VAL A 69 10.55 -0.99 -3.38
CA VAL A 69 11.65 -0.64 -2.50
C VAL A 69 11.21 -0.68 -1.05
N GLU A 70 11.90 -1.47 -0.26
CA GLU A 70 11.82 -1.43 1.18
C GLU A 70 12.86 -0.46 1.66
N ASP A 71 12.41 0.66 2.13
CA ASP A 71 13.33 1.65 2.68
C ASP A 71 13.26 1.61 4.20
N ASP A 72 14.05 0.72 4.76
CA ASP A 72 14.12 0.57 6.20
C ASP A 72 14.75 1.78 6.86
N ALA A 73 15.44 2.60 6.08
CA ALA A 73 16.05 3.80 6.59
C ALA A 73 15.08 4.97 6.70
N THR A 74 13.93 4.87 6.04
CA THR A 74 12.93 5.94 6.09
C THR A 74 11.99 5.71 7.27
N PRO A 75 12.03 6.54 8.28
CA PRO A 75 11.11 6.39 9.41
C PRO A 75 9.68 6.67 8.96
N ILE A 76 8.75 5.98 9.61
CA ILE A 76 7.34 6.27 9.39
C ILE A 76 7.05 7.64 9.98
N THR A 77 6.48 8.53 9.19
CA THR A 77 6.14 9.88 9.64
C THR A 77 4.73 9.92 10.18
N GLU A 78 4.43 10.96 10.93
CA GLU A 78 3.06 11.18 11.41
C GLU A 78 2.09 11.27 10.23
N GLN A 79 2.53 11.90 9.14
CA GLN A 79 1.69 12.03 7.96
C GLN A 79 1.36 10.68 7.33
N ASP A 80 2.33 9.77 7.32
CA ASP A 80 2.11 8.41 6.80
C ASP A 80 1.00 7.71 7.57
N ILE A 81 0.99 7.89 8.88
CA ILE A 81 -0.01 7.25 9.73
C ILE A 81 -1.36 7.93 9.60
N VAL A 82 -1.38 9.26 9.53
CA VAL A 82 -2.61 10.00 9.31
C VAL A 82 -3.25 9.55 7.99
N ASP A 83 -2.44 9.41 6.94
CA ASP A 83 -2.95 8.96 5.66
C ASP A 83 -3.49 7.53 5.72
N ALA A 84 -2.81 6.66 6.47
CA ALA A 84 -3.23 5.27 6.60
C ALA A 84 -4.57 5.13 7.31
N VAL A 85 -4.89 6.03 8.25
CA VAL A 85 -6.14 5.94 9.02
C VAL A 85 -7.28 6.76 8.45
N LYS A 86 -7.07 7.50 7.38
CA LYS A 86 -8.10 8.37 6.81
C LYS A 86 -9.39 7.63 6.44
N ASP A 87 -9.26 6.42 5.96
CA ASP A 87 -10.39 5.62 5.50
C ASP A 87 -10.97 4.72 6.58
N CYS A 88 -10.44 4.79 7.79
CA CYS A 88 -10.92 3.98 8.89
C CYS A 88 -12.17 4.60 9.51
N SER A 89 -12.96 3.77 10.19
CA SER A 89 -14.08 4.29 10.96
C SER A 89 -13.56 5.19 12.09
N ALA A 90 -14.45 6.01 12.68
CA ALA A 90 -14.06 6.88 13.79
C ALA A 90 -13.44 6.07 14.94
N PHE A 91 -14.00 4.90 15.24
CA PHE A 91 -13.48 4.03 16.30
C PHE A 91 -12.09 3.52 15.95
N GLU A 92 -11.91 3.07 14.71
CA GLU A 92 -10.61 2.57 14.25
C GLU A 92 -9.57 3.67 14.24
N LYS A 93 -9.93 4.88 13.81
CA LYS A 93 -9.03 6.03 13.85
C LYS A 93 -8.57 6.34 15.27
N GLU A 94 -9.50 6.35 16.21
CA GLU A 94 -9.18 6.65 17.59
C GLU A 94 -8.23 5.60 18.15
N THR A 95 -8.50 4.32 17.89
CA THR A 95 -7.64 3.24 18.35
C THR A 95 -6.25 3.35 17.73
N ALA A 96 -6.18 3.60 16.41
CA ALA A 96 -4.91 3.74 15.72
C ALA A 96 -4.09 4.91 16.26
N LEU A 97 -4.74 6.03 16.52
CA LEU A 97 -4.06 7.21 17.06
C LEU A 97 -3.55 6.97 18.48
N LYS A 98 -4.30 6.22 19.28
CA LYS A 98 -3.85 5.85 20.62
C LYS A 98 -2.63 4.94 20.57
N LEU A 99 -2.63 3.95 19.66
CA LEU A 99 -1.49 3.06 19.48
C LEU A 99 -0.27 3.84 19.01
N LEU A 100 -0.48 4.78 18.10
CA LEU A 100 0.58 5.64 17.61
C LEU A 100 1.17 6.48 18.73
N ALA A 101 0.32 7.07 19.57
CA ALA A 101 0.77 7.90 20.70
C ALA A 101 1.67 7.08 21.64
N VAL A 102 1.26 5.82 21.93
CA VAL A 102 2.07 4.93 22.76
C VAL A 102 3.41 4.63 22.08
N TYR A 103 3.38 4.36 20.80
CA TYR A 103 4.61 4.07 20.05
C TYR A 103 5.56 5.27 20.06
N LEU A 104 5.05 6.47 19.82
CA LEU A 104 5.87 7.67 19.79
C LEU A 104 6.45 7.97 21.17
N GLU A 105 5.69 7.71 22.23
CA GLU A 105 6.19 7.86 23.59
C GLU A 105 7.38 6.93 23.84
N SER A 106 7.29 5.71 23.32
CA SER A 106 8.35 4.71 23.54
C SER A 106 9.65 5.08 22.83
N LEU A 107 9.60 6.00 21.87
CA LEU A 107 10.79 6.44 21.13
C LEU A 107 11.54 7.57 21.81
N LYS A 108 10.97 8.16 22.85
CA LYS A 108 11.60 9.27 23.56
C LYS A 108 12.61 8.80 24.60
#